data_1fedf0f0361d666e1a32bbc92098f0b3
#
_entry.id   1fedf0f0361d666e1a32bbc92098f0b3
#
_cell.length_a   1.000
_cell.length_b   1.000
_cell.length_c   1.000
_cell.angle_alpha   90.00
_cell.angle_beta   90.00
_cell.angle_gamma   90.00
#
_symmetry.space_group_name_H-M   'P 1'
#
loop_
_entity.id
_entity.type
_entity.pdbx_description
1 polymer ?
#
loop_
_entity_poly.entity_id
_entity_poly.type
_entity_poly.pdbx_seq_one_letter_code
_entity_poly.pdbx_strand_id
1 'polypeptide(L)'
;MSPTPPDAPGAVTARLAARGLAILTLVNLFNYLDRFVVASLVESLRNSELRLTDTQAGALMTGFIVVYMVASPFFGVLGDRGSRPRLLALGVFVWSLATAAAGLARSFASLFAARAAVGIGEAAYGTIAPSLLADYFPREKRGRVYAIFFCAIPIGSALGYVVGGLADTHLGWRAAFYVAGLPGLLLALLALTLPDPPRGVTDAAEAPPPGTPKDSGWSSYLALAKNRPFRLAVLGYAA
;
A
#
# COMPACT_ATOMS: atom_id res chain seq x y z
N MET A 1 6.91 36.10 -2.81
CA MET A 1 5.99 34.93 -2.65
C MET A 1 4.98 35.02 -3.77
N SER A 2 5.22 34.38 -4.90
CA SER A 2 4.26 34.35 -6.00
C SER A 2 3.15 33.36 -5.64
N PRO A 3 1.86 33.75 -5.73
CA PRO A 3 0.77 32.82 -5.48
C PRO A 3 0.81 31.73 -6.54
N THR A 4 0.80 30.47 -6.10
CA THR A 4 0.61 29.31 -6.97
C THR A 4 -0.69 29.52 -7.73
N PRO A 5 -0.71 29.49 -9.06
CA PRO A 5 -1.96 29.65 -9.79
C PRO A 5 -2.92 28.52 -9.45
N PRO A 6 -4.15 28.81 -9.01
CA PRO A 6 -5.16 27.79 -8.74
C PRO A 6 -5.69 27.08 -9.99
N ASP A 7 -5.22 27.45 -11.17
CA ASP A 7 -5.82 27.14 -12.45
C ASP A 7 -4.92 26.38 -13.43
N ALA A 8 -3.96 25.59 -12.96
CA ALA A 8 -3.24 24.67 -13.85
C ALA A 8 -4.27 23.65 -14.42
N PRO A 9 -4.38 23.49 -15.75
CA PRO A 9 -5.29 22.53 -16.34
C PRO A 9 -5.05 21.12 -15.79
N GLY A 10 -6.06 20.55 -15.12
CA GLY A 10 -5.97 19.22 -14.51
C GLY A 10 -5.55 19.20 -13.02
N ALA A 11 -5.33 20.35 -12.37
CA ALA A 11 -5.08 20.42 -10.95
C ALA A 11 -6.31 19.98 -10.16
N VAL A 12 -6.06 19.20 -9.07
CA VAL A 12 -7.13 18.73 -8.18
C VAL A 12 -7.51 19.87 -7.24
N THR A 13 -8.83 20.13 -7.07
CA THR A 13 -9.30 21.14 -6.11
C THR A 13 -8.88 20.77 -4.69
N ALA A 14 -8.69 21.77 -3.82
CA ALA A 14 -8.26 21.54 -2.44
C ALA A 14 -9.18 20.57 -1.67
N ARG A 15 -10.49 20.61 -1.95
CA ARG A 15 -11.48 19.70 -1.35
C ARG A 15 -11.27 18.25 -1.82
N LEU A 16 -11.03 18.04 -3.11
CA LEU A 16 -10.77 16.70 -3.65
C LEU A 16 -9.41 16.16 -3.21
N ALA A 17 -8.39 17.01 -3.11
CA ALA A 17 -7.08 16.65 -2.58
C ALA A 17 -7.18 16.20 -1.10
N ALA A 18 -7.88 16.96 -0.27
CA ALA A 18 -8.11 16.61 1.15
C ALA A 18 -8.89 15.29 1.29
N ARG A 19 -9.93 15.07 0.47
CA ARG A 19 -10.67 13.81 0.40
C ARG A 19 -9.75 12.66 -0.02
N GLY A 20 -8.90 12.88 -1.01
CA GLY A 20 -7.92 11.89 -1.47
C GLY A 20 -6.94 11.51 -0.36
N LEU A 21 -6.39 12.48 0.36
CA LEU A 21 -5.55 12.24 1.53
C LEU A 21 -6.27 11.42 2.60
N ALA A 22 -7.52 11.77 2.93
CA ALA A 22 -8.29 11.04 3.94
C ALA A 22 -8.53 9.58 3.53
N ILE A 23 -8.94 9.31 2.27
CA ILE A 23 -9.15 7.96 1.77
C ILE A 23 -7.83 7.17 1.78
N LEU A 24 -6.74 7.73 1.24
CA LEU A 24 -5.46 7.05 1.19
C LEU A 24 -4.88 6.80 2.59
N THR A 25 -5.05 7.72 3.53
CA THR A 25 -4.65 7.54 4.93
C THR A 25 -5.46 6.42 5.60
N LEU A 26 -6.77 6.37 5.35
CA LEU A 26 -7.63 5.30 5.88
C LEU A 26 -7.25 3.94 5.29
N VAL A 27 -6.99 3.86 3.99
CA VAL A 27 -6.49 2.65 3.34
C VAL A 27 -5.14 2.24 3.94
N ASN A 28 -4.23 3.20 4.22
CA ASN A 28 -2.94 2.93 4.86
C ASN A 28 -3.10 2.37 6.27
N LEU A 29 -4.06 2.90 7.03
CA LEU A 29 -4.36 2.42 8.38
C LEU A 29 -4.81 0.95 8.35
N PHE A 30 -5.73 0.60 7.45
CA PHE A 30 -6.20 -0.78 7.31
C PHE A 30 -5.11 -1.71 6.75
N ASN A 31 -4.23 -1.21 5.88
CA ASN A 31 -3.07 -1.95 5.38
C ASN A 31 -2.16 -2.41 6.53
N TYR A 32 -1.81 -1.49 7.43
CA TYR A 32 -0.98 -1.83 8.59
C TYR A 32 -1.74 -2.62 9.66
N LEU A 33 -3.05 -2.36 9.85
CA LEU A 33 -3.89 -3.17 10.71
C LEU A 33 -3.85 -4.64 10.27
N ASP A 34 -4.04 -4.92 8.97
CA ASP A 34 -4.00 -6.28 8.41
C ASP A 34 -2.66 -6.98 8.66
N ARG A 35 -1.55 -6.28 8.44
CA ARG A 35 -0.21 -6.84 8.69
C ARG A 35 -0.04 -7.30 10.13
N PHE A 36 -0.49 -6.50 11.08
CA PHE A 36 -0.27 -6.75 12.50
C PHE A 36 -1.34 -7.66 13.13
N VAL A 37 -2.51 -7.81 12.53
CA VAL A 37 -3.46 -8.88 12.89
C VAL A 37 -2.79 -10.24 12.79
N VAL A 38 -2.05 -10.55 11.72
CA VAL A 38 -1.34 -11.83 11.59
C VAL A 38 -0.31 -12.02 12.69
N ALA A 39 0.43 -10.96 13.02
CA ALA A 39 1.44 -11.01 14.08
C ALA A 39 0.81 -11.31 15.47
N SER A 40 -0.39 -10.79 15.73
CA SER A 40 -1.13 -11.06 16.97
C SER A 40 -1.67 -12.49 17.07
N LEU A 41 -1.84 -13.18 15.93
CA LEU A 41 -2.43 -14.51 15.86
C LEU A 41 -1.40 -15.65 15.88
N VAL A 42 -0.09 -15.36 15.91
CA VAL A 42 0.95 -16.39 15.77
C VAL A 42 0.77 -17.51 16.80
N GLU A 43 0.51 -17.18 18.06
CA GLU A 43 0.35 -18.17 19.12
C GLU A 43 -0.92 -19.01 18.92
N SER A 44 -2.03 -18.39 18.55
CA SER A 44 -3.28 -19.11 18.25
C SER A 44 -3.16 -20.01 17.03
N LEU A 45 -2.42 -19.59 16.01
CA LEU A 45 -2.14 -20.42 14.82
C LEU A 45 -1.27 -21.63 15.16
N ARG A 46 -0.32 -21.49 16.10
CA ARG A 46 0.51 -22.60 16.60
C ARG A 46 -0.33 -23.63 17.37
N ASN A 47 -1.25 -23.15 18.18
CA ASN A 47 -2.11 -23.99 19.03
C ASN A 47 -3.38 -24.47 18.31
N SER A 48 -3.65 -23.99 17.09
CA SER A 48 -4.79 -24.40 16.28
C SER A 48 -4.58 -25.75 15.59
N GLU A 49 -5.59 -26.15 14.81
CA GLU A 49 -5.52 -27.33 13.94
C GLU A 49 -4.42 -27.23 12.87
N LEU A 50 -3.92 -26.02 12.57
CA LEU A 50 -2.81 -25.81 11.62
C LEU A 50 -1.46 -26.21 12.21
N ARG A 51 -1.29 -26.15 13.53
CA ARG A 51 -0.09 -26.54 14.27
C ARG A 51 1.19 -25.96 13.65
N LEU A 52 1.21 -24.66 13.40
CA LEU A 52 2.35 -24.01 12.75
C LEU A 52 3.61 -24.13 13.61
N THR A 53 4.71 -24.47 12.96
CA THR A 53 6.05 -24.36 13.56
C THR A 53 6.51 -22.89 13.56
N ASP A 54 7.53 -22.56 14.37
CA ASP A 54 8.13 -21.21 14.41
C ASP A 54 8.66 -20.80 13.03
N THR A 55 9.27 -21.75 12.31
CA THR A 55 9.75 -21.53 10.95
C THR A 55 8.62 -21.21 9.99
N GLN A 56 7.48 -21.89 10.10
CA GLN A 56 6.30 -21.62 9.28
C GLN A 56 5.68 -20.27 9.61
N ALA A 57 5.58 -19.92 10.90
CA ALA A 57 5.09 -18.61 11.32
C ALA A 57 5.98 -17.46 10.78
N GLY A 58 7.31 -17.62 10.87
CA GLY A 58 8.26 -16.69 10.25
C GLY A 58 8.13 -16.63 8.72
N ALA A 59 7.90 -17.79 8.08
CA ALA A 59 7.73 -17.87 6.63
C ALA A 59 6.49 -17.12 6.13
N LEU A 60 5.41 -17.02 6.90
CA LEU A 60 4.23 -16.21 6.54
C LEU A 60 4.59 -14.74 6.35
N MET A 61 5.42 -14.19 7.23
CA MET A 61 5.87 -12.79 7.15
C MET A 61 6.88 -12.61 6.02
N THR A 62 7.86 -13.50 5.93
CA THR A 62 8.91 -13.45 4.89
C THR A 62 8.32 -13.62 3.50
N GLY A 63 7.43 -14.60 3.31
CA GLY A 63 6.77 -14.86 2.03
C GLY A 63 5.95 -13.66 1.55
N PHE A 64 5.22 -13.02 2.46
CA PHE A 64 4.50 -11.77 2.18
C PHE A 64 5.45 -10.68 1.67
N ILE A 65 6.56 -10.41 2.42
CA ILE A 65 7.53 -9.35 2.07
C ILE A 65 8.19 -9.64 0.72
N VAL A 66 8.62 -10.86 0.48
CA VAL A 66 9.27 -11.26 -0.79
C VAL A 66 8.32 -11.02 -1.97
N VAL A 67 7.08 -11.47 -1.86
CA VAL A 67 6.08 -11.28 -2.93
C VAL A 67 5.77 -9.79 -3.13
N TYR A 68 5.62 -9.02 -2.05
CA TYR A 68 5.45 -7.57 -2.10
C TYR A 68 6.61 -6.89 -2.85
N MET A 69 7.86 -7.23 -2.51
CA MET A 69 9.05 -6.67 -3.15
C MET A 69 9.12 -7.00 -4.65
N VAL A 70 8.83 -8.24 -5.01
CA VAL A 70 8.83 -8.68 -6.41
C VAL A 70 7.70 -8.03 -7.21
N ALA A 71 6.53 -7.89 -6.63
CA ALA A 71 5.36 -7.30 -7.31
C ALA A 71 5.46 -5.76 -7.46
N SER A 72 6.13 -5.06 -6.54
CA SER A 72 6.19 -3.59 -6.52
C SER A 72 6.71 -2.96 -7.82
N PRO A 73 7.80 -3.40 -8.46
CA PRO A 73 8.25 -2.83 -9.73
C PRO A 73 7.23 -2.98 -10.87
N PHE A 74 6.49 -4.08 -10.91
CA PHE A 74 5.44 -4.29 -11.90
C PHE A 74 4.31 -3.27 -11.74
N PHE A 75 3.86 -3.04 -10.51
CA PHE A 75 2.84 -2.03 -10.24
C PHE A 75 3.36 -0.60 -10.43
N GLY A 76 4.66 -0.34 -10.28
CA GLY A 76 5.27 0.92 -10.68
C GLY A 76 5.08 1.19 -12.17
N VAL A 77 5.47 0.25 -13.02
CA VAL A 77 5.30 0.37 -14.49
C VAL A 77 3.83 0.46 -14.89
N LEU A 78 2.96 -0.35 -14.27
CA LEU A 78 1.52 -0.30 -14.55
C LEU A 78 0.91 1.04 -14.09
N GLY A 79 1.34 1.55 -12.93
CA GLY A 79 0.91 2.85 -12.40
C GLY A 79 1.32 4.01 -13.29
N ASP A 80 2.47 3.93 -13.96
CA ASP A 80 2.93 4.94 -14.91
C ASP A 80 2.08 5.00 -16.20
N ARG A 81 1.50 3.89 -16.60
CA ARG A 81 0.77 3.75 -17.86
C ARG A 81 -0.74 3.71 -17.71
N GLY A 82 -1.23 3.22 -16.59
CA GLY A 82 -2.65 2.98 -16.34
C GLY A 82 -3.32 4.03 -15.45
N SER A 83 -4.60 3.82 -15.17
CA SER A 83 -5.33 4.60 -14.17
C SER A 83 -4.90 4.18 -12.77
N ARG A 84 -4.26 5.10 -12.04
CA ARG A 84 -3.77 4.87 -10.67
C ARG A 84 -4.89 4.51 -9.69
N PRO A 85 -6.05 5.21 -9.67
CA PRO A 85 -7.14 4.86 -8.78
C PRO A 85 -7.70 3.45 -9.03
N ARG A 86 -7.80 3.03 -10.30
CA ARG A 86 -8.28 1.68 -10.64
C ARG A 86 -7.30 0.59 -10.20
N LEU A 87 -6.00 0.79 -10.46
CA LEU A 87 -4.95 -0.15 -10.03
C LEU A 87 -4.87 -0.23 -8.51
N LEU A 88 -4.96 0.91 -7.82
CA LEU A 88 -4.98 0.99 -6.38
C LEU A 88 -6.20 0.26 -5.80
N ALA A 89 -7.40 0.53 -6.35
CA ALA A 89 -8.64 -0.13 -5.94
C ALA A 89 -8.59 -1.65 -6.15
N LEU A 90 -8.03 -2.11 -7.28
CA LEU A 90 -7.81 -3.52 -7.55
C LEU A 90 -6.85 -4.14 -6.53
N GLY A 91 -5.75 -3.46 -6.20
CA GLY A 91 -4.81 -3.89 -5.18
C GLY A 91 -5.48 -4.02 -3.81
N VAL A 92 -6.24 -3.00 -3.38
CA VAL A 92 -7.01 -3.02 -2.12
C VAL A 92 -8.02 -4.17 -2.12
N PHE A 93 -8.74 -4.39 -3.22
CA PHE A 93 -9.70 -5.49 -3.36
C PHE A 93 -9.02 -6.85 -3.24
N VAL A 94 -7.91 -7.05 -3.96
CA VAL A 94 -7.15 -8.33 -3.95
C VAL A 94 -6.63 -8.64 -2.55
N TRP A 95 -5.95 -7.69 -1.87
CA TRP A 95 -5.45 -7.98 -0.54
C TRP A 95 -6.58 -8.22 0.47
N SER A 96 -7.66 -7.44 0.39
CA SER A 96 -8.81 -7.57 1.31
C SER A 96 -9.48 -8.96 1.19
N LEU A 97 -9.67 -9.39 -0.06
CA LEU A 97 -10.22 -10.72 -0.33
C LEU A 97 -9.25 -11.83 0.12
N ALA A 98 -7.95 -11.65 -0.14
CA ALA A 98 -6.91 -12.60 0.27
C ALA A 98 -6.80 -12.69 1.80
N THR A 99 -6.90 -11.54 2.52
CA THR A 99 -6.95 -11.54 3.98
C THR A 99 -8.17 -12.28 4.49
N ALA A 100 -9.36 -12.00 3.97
CA ALA A 100 -10.56 -12.75 4.35
C ALA A 100 -10.41 -14.25 4.03
N ALA A 101 -9.83 -14.61 2.88
CA ALA A 101 -9.58 -16.00 2.50
C ALA A 101 -8.58 -16.69 3.44
N ALA A 102 -7.66 -15.98 4.08
CA ALA A 102 -6.78 -16.54 5.10
C ALA A 102 -7.57 -17.15 6.28
N GLY A 103 -8.74 -16.59 6.62
CA GLY A 103 -9.67 -17.15 7.60
C GLY A 103 -10.27 -18.51 7.21
N LEU A 104 -10.24 -18.88 5.92
CA LEU A 104 -10.68 -20.18 5.42
C LEU A 104 -9.54 -21.21 5.35
N ALA A 105 -8.32 -20.85 5.72
CA ALA A 105 -7.17 -21.73 5.59
C ALA A 105 -7.33 -23.01 6.42
N ARG A 106 -6.98 -24.15 5.81
CA ARG A 106 -7.01 -25.48 6.43
C ARG A 106 -5.62 -26.13 6.50
N SER A 107 -4.60 -25.44 6.00
CA SER A 107 -3.21 -25.89 6.01
C SER A 107 -2.28 -24.70 5.98
N PHE A 108 -1.01 -24.91 6.36
CA PHE A 108 0.03 -23.90 6.18
C PHE A 108 0.11 -23.40 4.74
N ALA A 109 0.05 -24.30 3.76
CA ALA A 109 0.14 -23.94 2.34
C ALA A 109 -0.98 -23.00 1.90
N SER A 110 -2.23 -23.24 2.31
CA SER A 110 -3.36 -22.36 1.99
C SER A 110 -3.26 -21.00 2.69
N LEU A 111 -2.81 -20.98 3.94
CA LEU A 111 -2.57 -19.73 4.67
C LEU A 111 -1.42 -18.93 4.04
N PHE A 112 -0.33 -19.60 3.69
CA PHE A 112 0.82 -18.98 3.03
C PHE A 112 0.44 -18.38 1.66
N ALA A 113 -0.32 -19.12 0.85
CA ALA A 113 -0.80 -18.64 -0.44
C ALA A 113 -1.69 -17.39 -0.30
N ALA A 114 -2.59 -17.37 0.69
CA ALA A 114 -3.41 -16.20 0.98
C ALA A 114 -2.53 -15.01 1.40
N ARG A 115 -1.55 -15.20 2.28
CA ARG A 115 -0.61 -14.13 2.69
C ARG A 115 0.27 -13.63 1.53
N ALA A 116 0.72 -14.51 0.65
CA ALA A 116 1.42 -14.14 -0.58
C ALA A 116 0.55 -13.27 -1.50
N ALA A 117 -0.73 -13.64 -1.67
CA ALA A 117 -1.69 -12.85 -2.44
C ALA A 117 -1.96 -11.46 -1.84
N VAL A 118 -1.97 -11.34 -0.49
CA VAL A 118 -2.00 -10.04 0.19
C VAL A 118 -0.81 -9.18 -0.25
N GLY A 119 0.40 -9.76 -0.29
CA GLY A 119 1.61 -9.06 -0.74
C GLY A 119 1.49 -8.47 -2.15
N ILE A 120 0.83 -9.17 -3.07
CA ILE A 120 0.56 -8.66 -4.43
C ILE A 120 -0.35 -7.43 -4.37
N GLY A 121 -1.47 -7.52 -3.65
CA GLY A 121 -2.43 -6.41 -3.55
C GLY A 121 -1.84 -5.18 -2.87
N GLU A 122 -1.10 -5.37 -1.78
CA GLU A 122 -0.46 -4.28 -1.06
C GLU A 122 0.66 -3.60 -1.85
N ALA A 123 1.37 -4.34 -2.72
CA ALA A 123 2.39 -3.78 -3.60
C ALA A 123 1.81 -2.73 -4.56
N ALA A 124 0.60 -2.96 -5.09
CA ALA A 124 -0.09 -1.97 -5.92
C ALA A 124 -0.37 -0.68 -5.15
N TYR A 125 -0.91 -0.80 -3.93
CA TYR A 125 -1.19 0.35 -3.08
C TYR A 125 0.09 1.10 -2.68
N GLY A 126 1.07 0.39 -2.12
CA GLY A 126 2.31 0.98 -1.60
C GLY A 126 3.11 1.74 -2.66
N THR A 127 3.03 1.31 -3.91
CA THR A 127 3.70 1.96 -5.04
C THR A 127 2.92 3.17 -5.54
N ILE A 128 1.60 3.10 -5.61
CA ILE A 128 0.75 4.10 -6.28
C ILE A 128 0.34 5.23 -5.33
N ALA A 129 0.01 4.93 -4.06
CA ALA A 129 -0.54 5.93 -3.15
C ALA A 129 0.37 7.15 -2.92
N PRO A 130 1.70 6.99 -2.70
CA PRO A 130 2.59 8.15 -2.54
C PRO A 130 2.66 9.03 -3.80
N SER A 131 2.65 8.43 -5.00
CA SER A 131 2.69 9.19 -6.25
C SER A 131 1.41 10.01 -6.48
N LEU A 132 0.24 9.46 -6.12
CA LEU A 132 -1.03 10.20 -6.15
C LEU A 132 -1.01 11.39 -5.19
N LEU A 133 -0.52 11.20 -3.97
CA LEU A 133 -0.41 12.28 -2.99
C LEU A 133 0.54 13.38 -3.46
N ALA A 134 1.64 13.02 -4.13
CA ALA A 134 2.55 14.00 -4.72
C ALA A 134 1.84 14.87 -5.75
N ASP A 135 0.95 14.30 -6.57
CA ASP A 135 0.20 15.03 -7.59
C ASP A 135 -1.03 15.78 -7.05
N TYR A 136 -1.50 15.45 -5.84
CA TYR A 136 -2.58 16.19 -5.18
C TYR A 136 -2.11 17.46 -4.48
N PHE A 137 -0.84 17.48 -4.03
CA PHE A 137 -0.35 18.56 -3.19
C PHE A 137 0.98 19.16 -3.72
N PRO A 138 1.11 20.50 -3.71
CA PRO A 138 2.37 21.16 -4.08
C PRO A 138 3.48 20.80 -3.10
N ARG A 139 4.74 20.92 -3.55
CA ARG A 139 5.95 20.47 -2.82
C ARG A 139 6.02 20.99 -1.39
N GLU A 140 5.64 22.27 -1.19
CA GLU A 140 5.70 22.94 0.12
C GLU A 140 4.80 22.28 1.16
N LYS A 141 3.73 21.59 0.73
CA LYS A 141 2.77 20.93 1.61
C LYS A 141 3.05 19.43 1.77
N ARG A 142 3.87 18.81 0.90
CA ARG A 142 4.09 17.36 0.89
C ARG A 142 4.62 16.82 2.21
N GLY A 143 5.54 17.54 2.87
CA GLY A 143 6.05 17.11 4.18
C GLY A 143 4.95 16.88 5.21
N ARG A 144 4.02 17.83 5.34
CA ARG A 144 2.86 17.72 6.24
C ARG A 144 1.88 16.62 5.79
N VAL A 145 1.64 16.52 4.49
CA VAL A 145 0.75 15.51 3.90
C VAL A 145 1.26 14.10 4.18
N TYR A 146 2.56 13.86 3.93
CA TYR A 146 3.17 12.57 4.21
C TYR A 146 3.23 12.27 5.71
N ALA A 147 3.44 13.27 6.57
CA ALA A 147 3.37 13.06 8.02
C ALA A 147 1.99 12.55 8.43
N ILE A 148 0.90 13.13 7.93
CA ILE A 148 -0.48 12.66 8.17
C ILE A 148 -0.67 11.25 7.61
N PHE A 149 -0.25 11.01 6.37
CA PHE A 149 -0.38 9.73 5.70
C PHE A 149 0.35 8.60 6.45
N PHE A 150 1.57 8.85 6.89
CA PHE A 150 2.40 7.86 7.58
C PHE A 150 2.07 7.71 9.08
N CYS A 151 1.35 8.67 9.70
CA CYS A 151 0.78 8.46 11.03
C CYS A 151 -0.15 7.25 11.12
N ALA A 152 -0.73 6.84 9.98
CA ALA A 152 -1.54 5.62 9.90
C ALA A 152 -0.74 4.35 10.23
N ILE A 153 0.60 4.35 10.06
CA ILE A 153 1.46 3.19 10.31
C ILE A 153 1.42 2.77 11.79
N PRO A 154 1.89 3.58 12.75
CA PRO A 154 1.89 3.19 14.15
C PRO A 154 0.46 2.97 14.69
N ILE A 155 -0.52 3.77 14.24
CA ILE A 155 -1.91 3.63 14.68
C ILE A 155 -2.50 2.31 14.15
N GLY A 156 -2.35 2.02 12.86
CA GLY A 156 -2.82 0.78 12.25
C GLY A 156 -2.15 -0.45 12.84
N SER A 157 -0.84 -0.37 13.12
CA SER A 157 -0.09 -1.45 13.77
C SER A 157 -0.63 -1.75 15.18
N ALA A 158 -0.83 -0.71 16.00
CA ALA A 158 -1.40 -0.86 17.33
C ALA A 158 -2.82 -1.43 17.28
N LEU A 159 -3.67 -0.90 16.39
CA LEU A 159 -5.02 -1.42 16.18
C LEU A 159 -5.02 -2.86 15.69
N GLY A 160 -4.06 -3.25 14.84
CA GLY A 160 -3.92 -4.63 14.36
C GLY A 160 -3.71 -5.63 15.51
N TYR A 161 -2.84 -5.30 16.46
CA TYR A 161 -2.66 -6.14 17.66
C TYR A 161 -3.93 -6.18 18.52
N VAL A 162 -4.56 -5.03 18.77
CA VAL A 162 -5.76 -4.96 19.62
C VAL A 162 -6.94 -5.68 18.97
N VAL A 163 -7.23 -5.35 17.70
CA VAL A 163 -8.37 -5.93 16.97
C VAL A 163 -8.14 -7.42 16.75
N GLY A 164 -6.93 -7.82 16.35
CA GLY A 164 -6.58 -9.23 16.14
C GLY A 164 -6.68 -10.03 17.43
N GLY A 165 -6.12 -9.54 18.53
CA GLY A 165 -6.19 -10.20 19.82
C GLY A 165 -7.61 -10.31 20.39
N LEU A 166 -8.42 -9.23 20.30
CA LEU A 166 -9.81 -9.26 20.74
C LEU A 166 -10.67 -10.21 19.89
N ALA A 167 -10.51 -10.16 18.57
CA ALA A 167 -11.24 -11.05 17.68
C ALA A 167 -10.87 -12.52 17.93
N ASP A 168 -9.58 -12.80 18.12
CA ASP A 168 -9.09 -14.14 18.43
C ASP A 168 -9.66 -14.67 19.74
N THR A 169 -9.60 -13.87 20.81
CA THR A 169 -10.08 -14.25 22.13
C THR A 169 -11.58 -14.56 22.17
N HIS A 170 -12.39 -13.79 21.44
CA HIS A 170 -13.85 -13.89 21.51
C HIS A 170 -14.48 -14.74 20.40
N LEU A 171 -13.86 -14.77 19.21
CA LEU A 171 -14.43 -15.35 18.00
C LEU A 171 -13.49 -16.37 17.32
N GLY A 172 -12.27 -16.48 17.81
CA GLY A 172 -11.22 -17.33 17.27
C GLY A 172 -10.44 -16.68 16.11
N TRP A 173 -9.25 -17.22 15.85
CA TRP A 173 -8.27 -16.66 14.91
C TRP A 173 -8.83 -16.47 13.47
N ARG A 174 -9.76 -17.29 13.04
CA ARG A 174 -10.39 -17.17 11.72
C ARG A 174 -11.18 -15.88 11.58
N ALA A 175 -11.93 -15.51 12.62
CA ALA A 175 -12.73 -14.29 12.64
C ALA A 175 -11.86 -13.03 12.57
N ALA A 176 -10.65 -13.04 13.14
CA ALA A 176 -9.73 -11.93 13.06
C ALA A 176 -9.38 -11.56 11.60
N PHE A 177 -9.21 -12.57 10.73
CA PHE A 177 -8.99 -12.33 9.30
C PHE A 177 -10.20 -11.74 8.59
N TYR A 178 -11.42 -12.12 8.98
CA TYR A 178 -12.63 -11.51 8.39
C TYR A 178 -12.80 -10.06 8.86
N VAL A 179 -12.56 -9.78 10.14
CA VAL A 179 -12.63 -8.43 10.70
C VAL A 179 -11.60 -7.50 10.06
N ALA A 180 -10.40 -8.00 9.76
CA ALA A 180 -9.36 -7.22 9.08
C ALA A 180 -9.63 -7.04 7.58
N GLY A 181 -10.05 -8.12 6.89
CA GLY A 181 -10.14 -8.13 5.43
C GLY A 181 -11.43 -7.51 4.87
N LEU A 182 -12.60 -7.86 5.42
CA LEU A 182 -13.86 -7.44 4.82
C LEU A 182 -14.08 -5.93 4.73
N PRO A 183 -13.71 -5.10 5.73
CA PRO A 183 -13.84 -3.65 5.60
C PRO A 183 -13.03 -3.06 4.45
N GLY A 184 -11.91 -3.69 4.08
CA GLY A 184 -11.08 -3.29 2.95
C GLY A 184 -11.81 -3.33 1.60
N LEU A 185 -12.83 -4.18 1.44
CA LEU A 185 -13.65 -4.21 0.23
C LEU A 185 -14.42 -2.88 0.03
N LEU A 186 -14.90 -2.27 1.11
CA LEU A 186 -15.50 -0.93 1.05
C LEU A 186 -14.47 0.13 0.70
N LEU A 187 -13.25 -0.01 1.23
CA LEU A 187 -12.14 0.89 0.91
C LEU A 187 -11.73 0.78 -0.57
N ALA A 188 -11.80 -0.41 -1.15
CA ALA A 188 -11.57 -0.60 -2.58
C ALA A 188 -12.59 0.20 -3.44
N LEU A 189 -13.87 0.18 -3.05
CA LEU A 189 -14.90 0.99 -3.71
C LEU A 189 -14.64 2.49 -3.53
N LEU A 190 -14.26 2.92 -2.33
CA LEU A 190 -13.89 4.31 -2.08
C LEU A 190 -12.68 4.74 -2.92
N ALA A 191 -11.69 3.86 -3.10
CA ALA A 191 -10.51 4.14 -3.90
C ALA A 191 -10.84 4.40 -5.38
N LEU A 192 -11.89 3.80 -5.93
CA LEU A 192 -12.37 4.09 -7.29
C LEU A 192 -12.84 5.53 -7.47
N THR A 193 -13.20 6.21 -6.40
CA THR A 193 -13.67 7.61 -6.42
C THR A 193 -12.55 8.64 -6.34
N LEU A 194 -11.28 8.19 -6.26
CA LEU A 194 -10.12 9.06 -6.22
C LEU A 194 -9.91 9.74 -7.58
N PRO A 195 -9.58 11.04 -7.64
CA PRO A 195 -9.18 11.70 -8.87
C PRO A 195 -7.83 11.15 -9.36
N ASP A 196 -7.61 11.16 -10.67
CA ASP A 196 -6.34 10.78 -11.31
C ASP A 196 -5.77 11.99 -12.08
N PRO A 197 -5.10 12.92 -11.39
CA PRO A 197 -4.52 14.09 -12.05
C PRO A 197 -3.39 13.69 -13.00
N PRO A 198 -3.05 14.54 -13.97
CA PRO A 198 -1.86 14.37 -14.79
C PRO A 198 -0.60 14.24 -13.90
N ARG A 199 0.30 13.33 -14.27
CA ARG A 199 1.53 13.08 -13.51
C ARG A 199 2.45 14.29 -13.52
N GLY A 200 2.94 14.66 -12.31
CA GLY A 200 3.82 15.82 -12.16
C GLY A 200 3.12 17.17 -12.34
N VAL A 201 1.79 17.22 -12.32
CA VAL A 201 1.01 18.46 -12.49
C VAL A 201 1.39 19.54 -11.47
N THR A 202 1.77 19.12 -10.27
CA THR A 202 2.21 20.01 -9.18
C THR A 202 3.71 20.37 -9.23
N ASP A 203 4.47 19.73 -10.13
CA ASP A 203 5.90 19.97 -10.37
C ASP A 203 6.15 20.63 -11.74
N ALA A 204 5.11 21.16 -12.39
CA ALA A 204 5.15 21.70 -13.75
C ALA A 204 6.21 22.82 -13.94
N ALA A 205 6.58 23.55 -12.88
CA ALA A 205 7.64 24.56 -12.91
C ALA A 205 9.05 23.97 -13.13
N GLU A 206 9.25 22.67 -12.85
CA GLU A 206 10.51 21.95 -13.04
C GLU A 206 10.39 20.87 -14.13
N ALA A 207 9.30 20.88 -14.90
CA ALA A 207 9.10 19.91 -15.97
C ALA A 207 10.25 20.01 -16.97
N PRO A 208 10.82 18.88 -17.43
CA PRO A 208 11.84 18.87 -18.47
C PRO A 208 11.28 19.52 -19.74
N PRO A 209 12.15 20.11 -20.59
CA PRO A 209 11.71 20.79 -21.80
C PRO A 209 10.75 19.95 -22.64
N PRO A 210 9.79 20.60 -23.36
CA PRO A 210 8.90 19.89 -24.28
C PRO A 210 9.71 19.07 -25.28
N GLY A 211 9.37 17.76 -25.41
CA GLY A 211 10.08 16.84 -26.32
C GLY A 211 11.10 15.92 -25.64
N THR A 212 11.35 16.06 -24.33
CA THR A 212 12.14 15.08 -23.60
C THR A 212 11.39 13.74 -23.56
N PRO A 213 11.96 12.63 -24.05
CA PRO A 213 11.31 11.34 -24.02
C PRO A 213 10.95 11.00 -22.56
N LYS A 214 9.67 10.74 -22.28
CA LYS A 214 9.27 10.15 -21.01
C LYS A 214 9.59 8.65 -21.09
N ASP A 215 10.80 8.30 -20.71
CA ASP A 215 11.17 6.90 -20.51
C ASP A 215 10.34 6.34 -19.35
N SER A 216 9.23 5.72 -19.69
CA SER A 216 8.38 4.99 -18.72
C SER A 216 8.50 3.50 -19.03
N GLY A 217 9.06 2.74 -18.11
CA GLY A 217 9.16 1.30 -18.26
C GLY A 217 10.41 0.70 -17.65
N TRP A 218 10.68 -0.55 -17.97
CA TRP A 218 11.80 -1.32 -17.41
C TRP A 218 13.18 -0.70 -17.67
N SER A 219 13.35 0.00 -18.81
CA SER A 219 14.58 0.73 -19.11
C SER A 219 14.93 1.79 -18.07
N SER A 220 13.93 2.50 -17.54
CA SER A 220 14.12 3.50 -16.49
C SER A 220 14.57 2.88 -15.16
N TYR A 221 14.04 1.70 -14.80
CA TYR A 221 14.51 0.99 -13.60
C TYR A 221 15.95 0.52 -13.75
N LEU A 222 16.34 0.02 -14.94
CA LEU A 222 17.72 -0.36 -15.22
C LEU A 222 18.67 0.85 -15.19
N ALA A 223 18.22 2.01 -15.67
CA ALA A 223 18.97 3.26 -15.58
C ALA A 223 19.16 3.71 -14.11
N LEU A 224 18.11 3.62 -13.29
CA LEU A 224 18.20 3.90 -11.85
C LEU A 224 19.20 2.99 -11.14
N ALA A 225 19.24 1.71 -11.49
CA ALA A 225 20.21 0.76 -10.90
C ALA A 225 21.67 1.15 -11.20
N LYS A 226 21.94 1.92 -12.27
CA LYS A 226 23.27 2.45 -12.60
C LYS A 226 23.55 3.78 -11.89
N ASN A 227 22.54 4.47 -11.37
CA ASN A 227 22.67 5.77 -10.72
C ASN A 227 23.27 5.63 -9.32
N ARG A 228 24.46 6.21 -9.08
CA ARG A 228 25.16 6.11 -7.80
C ARG A 228 24.39 6.70 -6.63
N PRO A 229 23.82 7.93 -6.68
CA PRO A 229 22.98 8.46 -5.62
C PRO A 229 21.79 7.55 -5.27
N PHE A 230 21.11 6.99 -6.26
CA PHE A 230 20.00 6.07 -6.03
C PHE A 230 20.46 4.80 -5.30
N ARG A 231 21.56 4.17 -5.72
CA ARG A 231 22.12 3.00 -5.04
C ARG A 231 22.50 3.28 -3.59
N LEU A 232 23.13 4.43 -3.34
CA LEU A 232 23.51 4.81 -1.98
C LEU A 232 22.28 5.07 -1.09
N ALA A 233 21.21 5.68 -1.62
CA ALA A 233 19.95 5.88 -0.90
C ALA A 233 19.29 4.54 -0.56
N VAL A 234 19.24 3.60 -1.52
CA VAL A 234 18.67 2.26 -1.30
C VAL A 234 19.47 1.47 -0.26
N LEU A 235 20.81 1.48 -0.35
CA LEU A 235 21.69 0.79 0.61
C LEU A 235 21.59 1.43 2.01
N GLY A 236 21.53 2.77 2.11
CA GLY A 236 21.39 3.46 3.38
C GLY A 236 20.02 3.27 4.04
N TYR A 237 18.99 2.94 3.27
CA TYR A 237 17.66 2.58 3.82
C TYR A 237 17.59 1.12 4.28
N ALA A 238 18.44 0.26 3.71
CA ALA A 238 18.48 -1.17 4.04
C ALA A 238 19.45 -1.49 5.20
N ALA A 239 20.30 -0.53 5.61
CA ALA A 239 21.25 -0.65 6.73
C ALA A 239 20.65 -0.21 8.04
#